data_5129b6e2640977ba3a485e14d4ce5196
#
_entry.id   5129b6e2640977ba3a485e14d4ce5196
#
_cell.length_a   1.000
_cell.length_b   1.000
_cell.length_c   1.000
_cell.angle_alpha   90.00
_cell.angle_beta   90.00
_cell.angle_gamma   90.00
#
_symmetry.space_group_name_H-M   'P 1'
#
loop_
_entity.id
_entity.type
_entity.pdbx_description
1 polymer ?
#
loop_
_entity_poly.entity_id
_entity_poly.type
_entity_poly.pdbx_seq_one_letter_code
_entity_poly.pdbx_strand_id
1 'polypeptide(L)'
;MQPELKSNKLKFVVVDDQELALYATVNVLKQHYPEVDIFPAANSHEALLLVANNNPDLAVVDLCIPENKQDSSQTNTGIKLLKQLMQKYPTLNIVVQSAYPRSLIRLKPVISLHQGGFTVADKSLAMSEMLTKVDWALKGVFNTPAVIRSGLEVKPEWLEMLQLASNKELTDKAIADQMNVAEGTVRHYWKRIQDALGVYPDAGKNLRIHTINLAKEKGLID
;
A
#
# COMPACT_ATOMS: atom_id res chain seq x y z
N MET A 1 -5.34 -41.49 -25.71
CA MET A 1 -4.47 -40.87 -24.67
C MET A 1 -4.92 -39.41 -24.52
N GLN A 2 -5.74 -39.14 -23.53
CA GLN A 2 -6.18 -37.77 -23.23
C GLN A 2 -4.98 -37.07 -22.59
N PRO A 3 -4.64 -35.80 -22.98
CA PRO A 3 -3.64 -35.04 -22.26
C PRO A 3 -4.14 -34.80 -20.85
N GLU A 4 -3.39 -35.26 -19.85
CA GLU A 4 -3.60 -34.87 -18.47
C GLU A 4 -3.52 -33.32 -18.40
N LEU A 5 -4.66 -32.69 -18.14
CA LEU A 5 -4.72 -31.31 -17.70
C LEU A 5 -3.91 -31.22 -16.39
N LYS A 6 -2.65 -30.80 -16.49
CA LYS A 6 -1.88 -30.40 -15.31
C LYS A 6 -2.70 -29.33 -14.59
N SER A 7 -3.36 -29.72 -13.52
CA SER A 7 -3.94 -28.78 -12.56
C SER A 7 -2.79 -27.86 -12.13
N ASN A 8 -2.79 -26.62 -12.64
CA ASN A 8 -1.76 -25.67 -12.30
C ASN A 8 -2.01 -25.29 -10.85
N LYS A 9 -1.21 -25.84 -9.94
CA LYS A 9 -1.31 -25.60 -8.50
C LYS A 9 -1.15 -24.11 -8.22
N LEU A 10 -2.10 -23.51 -7.49
CA LEU A 10 -2.04 -22.10 -7.13
C LEU A 10 -0.78 -21.80 -6.31
N LYS A 11 -0.19 -20.66 -6.55
CA LYS A 11 1.02 -20.18 -5.86
C LYS A 11 0.74 -18.82 -5.23
N PHE A 12 0.94 -18.71 -3.94
CA PHE A 12 0.75 -17.47 -3.20
C PHE A 12 2.04 -17.02 -2.54
N VAL A 13 2.30 -15.72 -2.57
CA VAL A 13 3.31 -15.07 -1.72
C VAL A 13 2.59 -14.35 -0.60
N VAL A 14 2.99 -14.58 0.66
CA VAL A 14 2.40 -13.93 1.83
C VAL A 14 3.49 -13.15 2.55
N VAL A 15 3.26 -11.84 2.73
CA VAL A 15 4.25 -10.90 3.24
C VAL A 15 3.75 -10.26 4.52
N ASP A 16 4.42 -10.56 5.64
CA ASP A 16 4.15 -9.98 6.96
C ASP A 16 5.39 -10.17 7.84
N ASP A 17 5.87 -9.13 8.51
CA ASP A 17 7.05 -9.22 9.40
C ASP A 17 6.73 -9.77 10.79
N GLN A 18 5.45 -9.81 11.14
CA GLN A 18 4.97 -10.39 12.39
C GLN A 18 4.79 -11.90 12.23
N GLU A 19 5.68 -12.68 12.80
CA GLU A 19 5.73 -14.15 12.67
C GLU A 19 4.37 -14.81 12.97
N LEU A 20 3.68 -14.38 14.03
CA LEU A 20 2.37 -14.93 14.40
C LEU A 20 1.28 -14.62 13.36
N ALA A 21 1.27 -13.39 12.82
CA ALA A 21 0.31 -12.98 11.79
C ALA A 21 0.59 -13.72 10.48
N LEU A 22 1.85 -13.82 10.07
CA LEU A 22 2.30 -14.57 8.90
C LEU A 22 1.87 -16.05 9.02
N TYR A 23 2.17 -16.68 10.15
CA TYR A 23 1.79 -18.08 10.41
C TYR A 23 0.28 -18.28 10.37
N ALA A 24 -0.51 -17.42 11.03
CA ALA A 24 -1.97 -17.50 11.03
C ALA A 24 -2.53 -17.36 9.61
N THR A 25 -2.06 -16.38 8.84
CA THR A 25 -2.48 -16.14 7.45
C THR A 25 -2.16 -17.35 6.56
N VAL A 26 -0.93 -17.89 6.65
CA VAL A 26 -0.51 -19.07 5.89
C VAL A 26 -1.37 -20.30 6.22
N ASN A 27 -1.66 -20.55 7.50
CA ASN A 27 -2.47 -21.69 7.91
C ASN A 27 -3.92 -21.58 7.42
N VAL A 28 -4.54 -20.41 7.56
CA VAL A 28 -5.91 -20.20 7.09
C VAL A 28 -6.01 -20.35 5.57
N LEU A 29 -5.02 -19.84 4.82
CA LEU A 29 -4.96 -20.01 3.37
C LEU A 29 -4.78 -21.48 2.98
N LYS A 30 -3.91 -22.25 3.65
CA LYS A 30 -3.73 -23.68 3.39
C LYS A 30 -4.98 -24.51 3.71
N GLN A 31 -5.74 -24.14 4.74
CA GLN A 31 -7.01 -24.81 5.06
C GLN A 31 -8.07 -24.52 3.99
N HIS A 32 -8.12 -23.30 3.45
CA HIS A 32 -9.09 -22.91 2.43
C HIS A 32 -8.71 -23.39 1.02
N TYR A 33 -7.40 -23.44 0.72
CA TYR A 33 -6.83 -23.89 -0.55
C TYR A 33 -5.84 -25.05 -0.30
N PRO A 34 -6.30 -26.30 -0.12
CA PRO A 34 -5.43 -27.42 0.27
C PRO A 34 -4.26 -27.70 -0.67
N GLU A 35 -4.44 -27.41 -1.97
CA GLU A 35 -3.43 -27.65 -3.01
C GLU A 35 -2.54 -26.42 -3.30
N VAL A 36 -2.56 -25.37 -2.46
CA VAL A 36 -1.78 -24.14 -2.70
C VAL A 36 -0.33 -24.30 -2.28
N ASP A 37 0.59 -23.77 -3.08
CA ASP A 37 1.97 -23.51 -2.66
C ASP A 37 2.08 -22.11 -2.11
N ILE A 38 2.48 -21.97 -0.84
CA ILE A 38 2.63 -20.67 -0.18
C ILE A 38 4.09 -20.39 0.13
N PHE A 39 4.53 -19.21 -0.25
CA PHE A 39 5.88 -18.68 -0.06
C PHE A 39 5.81 -17.51 0.91
N PRO A 40 6.15 -17.70 2.19
CA PRO A 40 6.15 -16.63 3.18
C PRO A 40 7.37 -15.72 3.03
N ALA A 41 7.20 -14.42 3.25
CA ALA A 41 8.24 -13.41 3.29
C ALA A 41 8.08 -12.50 4.51
N ALA A 42 9.17 -12.15 5.18
CA ALA A 42 9.14 -11.28 6.35
C ALA A 42 9.54 -9.82 6.04
N ASN A 43 9.92 -9.52 4.80
CA ASN A 43 10.34 -8.18 4.39
C ASN A 43 10.14 -7.97 2.88
N SER A 44 10.28 -6.72 2.42
CA SER A 44 10.02 -6.38 1.02
C SER A 44 11.04 -6.98 0.05
N HIS A 45 12.30 -7.12 0.45
CA HIS A 45 13.34 -7.72 -0.39
C HIS A 45 13.05 -9.21 -0.66
N GLU A 46 12.74 -9.99 0.38
CA GLU A 46 12.32 -11.40 0.24
C GLU A 46 11.08 -11.54 -0.64
N ALA A 47 10.07 -10.67 -0.42
CA ALA A 47 8.84 -10.67 -1.22
C ALA A 47 9.11 -10.51 -2.71
N LEU A 48 9.96 -9.54 -3.10
CA LEU A 48 10.33 -9.31 -4.50
C LEU A 48 11.06 -10.50 -5.12
N LEU A 49 11.98 -11.14 -4.36
CA LEU A 49 12.68 -12.34 -4.82
C LEU A 49 11.72 -13.53 -5.02
N LEU A 50 10.80 -13.74 -4.07
CA LEU A 50 9.84 -14.85 -4.14
C LEU A 50 8.85 -14.66 -5.29
N VAL A 51 8.37 -13.44 -5.54
CA VAL A 51 7.50 -13.15 -6.68
C VAL A 51 8.24 -13.38 -8.00
N ALA A 52 9.50 -12.92 -8.11
CA ALA A 52 10.30 -13.09 -9.32
C ALA A 52 10.59 -14.55 -9.64
N ASN A 53 10.87 -15.38 -8.62
CA ASN A 53 11.30 -16.77 -8.80
C ASN A 53 10.12 -17.75 -8.98
N ASN A 54 8.95 -17.46 -8.41
CA ASN A 54 7.83 -18.40 -8.34
C ASN A 54 6.67 -18.04 -9.26
N ASN A 55 6.63 -16.82 -9.79
CA ASN A 55 5.52 -16.31 -10.62
C ASN A 55 4.15 -16.62 -10.00
N PRO A 56 3.84 -16.07 -8.81
CA PRO A 56 2.64 -16.43 -8.07
C PRO A 56 1.36 -15.90 -8.72
N ASP A 57 0.24 -16.59 -8.43
CA ASP A 57 -1.11 -16.17 -8.84
C ASP A 57 -1.65 -15.05 -7.95
N LEU A 58 -1.15 -14.96 -6.71
CA LEU A 58 -1.59 -14.00 -5.71
C LEU A 58 -0.45 -13.57 -4.78
N ALA A 59 -0.44 -12.30 -4.40
CA ALA A 59 0.35 -11.78 -3.29
C ALA A 59 -0.58 -11.23 -2.19
N VAL A 60 -0.42 -11.70 -0.95
CA VAL A 60 -1.04 -11.11 0.25
C VAL A 60 0.04 -10.28 0.93
N VAL A 61 -0.18 -8.96 1.09
CA VAL A 61 0.88 -8.03 1.48
C VAL A 61 0.42 -7.16 2.65
N ASP A 62 1.16 -7.21 3.77
CA ASP A 62 1.06 -6.15 4.78
C ASP A 62 1.79 -4.88 4.31
N LEU A 63 1.27 -3.74 4.74
CA LEU A 63 1.89 -2.44 4.47
C LEU A 63 3.01 -2.11 5.46
N CYS A 64 2.90 -2.56 6.71
CA CYS A 64 3.86 -2.22 7.75
C CYS A 64 4.96 -3.28 7.84
N ILE A 65 5.91 -3.24 6.92
CA ILE A 65 7.00 -4.20 6.80
C ILE A 65 8.36 -3.52 6.72
N PRO A 66 9.47 -4.18 7.09
CA PRO A 66 10.82 -3.67 6.90
C PRO A 66 11.27 -3.85 5.42
N GLU A 67 12.28 -3.09 5.03
CA GLU A 67 12.94 -3.28 3.73
C GLU A 67 13.76 -4.56 3.71
N ASN A 68 14.60 -4.73 4.75
CA ASN A 68 15.39 -5.94 5.00
C ASN A 68 15.15 -6.42 6.44
N LYS A 69 15.59 -7.63 6.76
CA LYS A 69 15.37 -8.29 8.06
C LYS A 69 15.86 -7.48 9.29
N GLN A 70 16.81 -6.57 9.11
CA GLN A 70 17.39 -5.78 10.21
C GLN A 70 16.79 -4.38 10.35
N ASP A 71 15.92 -3.98 9.40
CA ASP A 71 15.33 -2.66 9.37
C ASP A 71 14.06 -2.60 10.23
N SER A 72 13.65 -1.39 10.60
CA SER A 72 12.35 -1.18 11.26
C SER A 72 11.21 -1.25 10.26
N SER A 73 10.08 -1.80 10.70
CA SER A 73 8.86 -1.89 9.91
C SER A 73 8.24 -0.51 9.69
N GLN A 74 7.91 -0.20 8.44
CA GLN A 74 7.33 1.09 8.05
C GLN A 74 6.26 0.90 6.98
N THR A 75 5.14 1.61 7.11
CA THR A 75 4.07 1.62 6.10
C THR A 75 4.58 2.07 4.73
N ASN A 76 5.53 2.99 4.70
CA ASN A 76 6.13 3.47 3.46
C ASN A 76 6.86 2.37 2.68
N THR A 77 7.44 1.39 3.36
CA THR A 77 8.10 0.23 2.71
C THR A 77 7.09 -0.64 1.99
N GLY A 78 5.95 -0.97 2.63
CA GLY A 78 4.88 -1.73 1.98
C GLY A 78 4.25 -0.98 0.79
N ILE A 79 4.10 0.33 0.90
CA ILE A 79 3.66 1.19 -0.22
C ILE A 79 4.65 1.11 -1.41
N LYS A 80 5.96 1.17 -1.15
CA LYS A 80 6.99 1.02 -2.20
C LYS A 80 6.94 -0.38 -2.81
N LEU A 81 6.84 -1.43 -1.99
CA LEU A 81 6.70 -2.81 -2.46
C LEU A 81 5.49 -2.97 -3.39
N LEU A 82 4.31 -2.53 -2.97
CA LEU A 82 3.10 -2.62 -3.80
C LEU A 82 3.25 -1.87 -5.13
N LYS A 83 3.86 -0.68 -5.11
CA LYS A 83 4.14 0.08 -6.33
C LYS A 83 5.02 -0.72 -7.30
N GLN A 84 6.11 -1.33 -6.80
CA GLN A 84 7.02 -2.13 -7.61
C GLN A 84 6.33 -3.39 -8.15
N LEU A 85 5.53 -4.09 -7.33
CA LEU A 85 4.79 -5.29 -7.75
C LEU A 85 3.79 -4.95 -8.86
N MET A 86 2.98 -3.91 -8.70
CA MET A 86 1.99 -3.51 -9.71
C MET A 86 2.61 -3.03 -11.02
N GLN A 87 3.77 -2.34 -10.95
CA GLN A 87 4.47 -1.87 -12.15
C GLN A 87 5.17 -3.00 -12.90
N LYS A 88 5.80 -3.93 -12.18
CA LYS A 88 6.58 -5.03 -12.78
C LYS A 88 5.71 -6.24 -13.15
N TYR A 89 4.63 -6.46 -12.40
CA TYR A 89 3.71 -7.58 -12.57
C TYR A 89 2.26 -7.06 -12.65
N PRO A 90 1.85 -6.43 -13.75
CA PRO A 90 0.58 -5.71 -13.85
C PRO A 90 -0.66 -6.60 -13.72
N THR A 91 -0.53 -7.91 -13.94
CA THR A 91 -1.62 -8.90 -13.85
C THR A 91 -1.61 -9.72 -12.57
N LEU A 92 -0.63 -9.51 -11.67
CA LEU A 92 -0.56 -10.19 -10.37
C LEU A 92 -1.78 -9.82 -9.51
N ASN A 93 -2.51 -10.82 -9.02
CA ASN A 93 -3.57 -10.53 -8.06
C ASN A 93 -2.96 -10.13 -6.71
N ILE A 94 -3.52 -9.10 -6.07
CA ILE A 94 -2.98 -8.54 -4.83
C ILE A 94 -4.10 -8.40 -3.81
N VAL A 95 -3.85 -8.92 -2.61
CA VAL A 95 -4.62 -8.62 -1.40
C VAL A 95 -3.73 -7.81 -0.47
N VAL A 96 -4.15 -6.61 -0.12
CA VAL A 96 -3.50 -5.85 0.92
C VAL A 96 -4.18 -6.17 2.25
N GLN A 97 -3.43 -6.73 3.20
CA GLN A 97 -3.91 -7.01 4.55
C GLN A 97 -3.22 -6.06 5.52
N SER A 98 -3.90 -5.01 5.98
CA SER A 98 -3.26 -3.96 6.77
C SER A 98 -4.19 -3.32 7.81
N ALA A 99 -3.60 -2.90 8.94
CA ALA A 99 -4.26 -2.02 9.91
C ALA A 99 -4.39 -0.56 9.41
N TYR A 100 -3.69 -0.19 8.34
CA TYR A 100 -3.63 1.17 7.80
C TYR A 100 -4.07 1.26 6.34
N PRO A 101 -5.27 0.79 5.96
CA PRO A 101 -5.71 0.72 4.57
C PRO A 101 -5.83 2.10 3.90
N ARG A 102 -5.99 3.18 4.68
CA ARG A 102 -6.06 4.55 4.15
C ARG A 102 -4.77 4.99 3.47
N SER A 103 -3.61 4.46 3.88
CA SER A 103 -2.30 4.78 3.27
C SER A 103 -2.21 4.43 1.79
N LEU A 104 -3.08 3.53 1.29
CA LEU A 104 -3.16 3.16 -0.12
C LEU A 104 -3.59 4.32 -1.04
N ILE A 105 -4.10 5.43 -0.50
CA ILE A 105 -4.40 6.62 -1.31
C ILE A 105 -3.15 7.14 -2.04
N ARG A 106 -1.96 6.91 -1.47
CA ARG A 106 -0.66 7.24 -2.07
C ARG A 106 -0.40 6.48 -3.38
N LEU A 107 -1.05 5.34 -3.56
CA LEU A 107 -0.92 4.47 -4.73
C LEU A 107 -2.09 4.58 -5.71
N LYS A 108 -3.05 5.46 -5.48
CA LYS A 108 -4.26 5.59 -6.32
C LYS A 108 -3.95 5.61 -7.83
N PRO A 109 -2.95 6.39 -8.34
CA PRO A 109 -2.63 6.39 -9.77
C PRO A 109 -2.13 5.05 -10.29
N VAL A 110 -1.39 4.29 -9.46
CA VAL A 110 -0.83 2.98 -9.84
C VAL A 110 -1.89 1.90 -9.74
N ILE A 111 -2.72 1.94 -8.68
CA ILE A 111 -3.85 1.03 -8.48
C ILE A 111 -4.83 1.13 -9.66
N SER A 112 -5.12 2.33 -10.17
CA SER A 112 -6.06 2.53 -11.28
C SER A 112 -5.57 1.97 -12.63
N LEU A 113 -4.28 1.70 -12.77
CA LEU A 113 -3.66 1.12 -13.97
C LEU A 113 -3.39 -0.39 -13.84
N HIS A 114 -3.56 -0.94 -12.64
CA HIS A 114 -3.33 -2.35 -12.38
C HIS A 114 -4.41 -3.22 -13.03
N GLN A 115 -4.02 -4.35 -13.60
CA GLN A 115 -4.88 -5.23 -14.40
C GLN A 115 -5.28 -6.51 -13.65
N GLY A 116 -4.52 -6.91 -12.63
CA GLY A 116 -4.86 -8.04 -11.75
C GLY A 116 -5.95 -7.65 -10.75
N GLY A 117 -6.56 -8.61 -10.09
CA GLY A 117 -7.46 -8.35 -8.97
C GLY A 117 -6.73 -7.59 -7.84
N PHE A 118 -7.41 -6.61 -7.25
CA PHE A 118 -6.86 -5.82 -6.16
C PHE A 118 -7.90 -5.64 -5.06
N THR A 119 -7.66 -6.20 -3.90
CA THR A 119 -8.58 -6.13 -2.77
C THR A 119 -7.86 -5.73 -1.49
N VAL A 120 -8.63 -5.21 -0.53
CA VAL A 120 -8.07 -4.75 0.75
C VAL A 120 -8.83 -5.41 1.89
N ALA A 121 -8.10 -6.08 2.77
CA ALA A 121 -8.56 -6.66 4.01
C ALA A 121 -8.01 -5.86 5.20
N ASP A 122 -8.88 -5.38 6.07
CA ASP A 122 -8.49 -4.72 7.31
C ASP A 122 -8.06 -5.78 8.33
N LYS A 123 -6.85 -5.67 8.90
CA LYS A 123 -6.33 -6.59 9.93
C LYS A 123 -7.16 -6.61 11.22
N SER A 124 -8.00 -5.61 11.46
CA SER A 124 -8.90 -5.58 12.62
C SER A 124 -10.13 -6.51 12.46
N LEU A 125 -10.38 -7.02 11.25
CA LEU A 125 -11.54 -7.83 10.93
C LEU A 125 -11.23 -9.34 11.00
N ALA A 126 -12.28 -10.16 10.95
CA ALA A 126 -12.15 -11.61 11.03
C ALA A 126 -11.36 -12.18 9.82
N MET A 127 -10.61 -13.27 10.04
CA MET A 127 -9.86 -13.98 9.00
C MET A 127 -10.73 -14.46 7.83
N SER A 128 -12.01 -14.77 8.07
CA SER A 128 -12.97 -15.13 7.03
C SER A 128 -13.19 -14.01 6.01
N GLU A 129 -13.08 -12.76 6.44
CA GLU A 129 -13.16 -11.62 5.52
C GLU A 129 -11.91 -11.52 4.64
N MET A 130 -10.74 -11.78 5.19
CA MET A 130 -9.50 -11.88 4.41
C MET A 130 -9.62 -12.98 3.32
N LEU A 131 -10.14 -14.16 3.64
CA LEU A 131 -10.40 -15.22 2.65
C LEU A 131 -11.36 -14.75 1.54
N THR A 132 -12.43 -14.05 1.89
CA THR A 132 -13.34 -13.45 0.90
C THR A 132 -12.60 -12.49 -0.03
N LYS A 133 -11.66 -11.68 0.50
CA LYS A 133 -10.85 -10.78 -0.32
C LYS A 133 -9.89 -11.52 -1.23
N VAL A 134 -9.34 -12.64 -0.78
CA VAL A 134 -8.50 -13.53 -1.59
C VAL A 134 -9.31 -14.11 -2.76
N ASP A 135 -10.50 -14.67 -2.49
CA ASP A 135 -11.40 -15.20 -3.52
C ASP A 135 -11.77 -14.15 -4.58
N TRP A 136 -12.02 -12.91 -4.12
CA TRP A 136 -12.33 -11.80 -5.03
C TRP A 136 -11.12 -11.41 -5.87
N ALA A 137 -9.94 -11.30 -5.28
CA ALA A 137 -8.72 -10.96 -6.01
C ALA A 137 -8.41 -12.00 -7.09
N LEU A 138 -8.49 -13.29 -6.77
CA LEU A 138 -8.28 -14.39 -7.73
C LEU A 138 -9.29 -14.36 -8.90
N LYS A 139 -10.48 -13.80 -8.70
CA LYS A 139 -11.50 -13.57 -9.74
C LYS A 139 -11.32 -12.25 -10.49
N GLY A 140 -10.23 -11.53 -10.26
CA GLY A 140 -9.96 -10.25 -10.90
C GLY A 140 -10.79 -9.07 -10.35
N VAL A 141 -11.41 -9.21 -9.17
CA VAL A 141 -12.25 -8.16 -8.59
C VAL A 141 -11.39 -7.04 -8.02
N PHE A 142 -11.82 -5.80 -8.27
CA PHE A 142 -11.28 -4.59 -7.64
C PHE A 142 -12.16 -4.18 -6.46
N ASN A 143 -11.64 -4.27 -5.24
CA ASN A 143 -12.35 -3.84 -4.03
C ASN A 143 -11.43 -3.02 -3.13
N THR A 144 -11.56 -1.70 -3.19
CA THR A 144 -10.74 -0.73 -2.45
C THR A 144 -11.58 0.06 -1.46
N PRO A 145 -10.97 0.56 -0.35
CA PRO A 145 -11.64 1.46 0.59
C PRO A 145 -12.23 2.70 -0.11
N ALA A 146 -13.31 3.26 0.45
CA ALA A 146 -13.99 4.42 -0.11
C ALA A 146 -13.05 5.63 -0.29
N VAL A 147 -12.06 5.81 0.59
CA VAL A 147 -11.06 6.89 0.50
C VAL A 147 -10.24 6.84 -0.79
N ILE A 148 -9.96 5.65 -1.32
CA ILE A 148 -9.23 5.49 -2.59
C ILE A 148 -10.15 5.81 -3.78
N ARG A 149 -11.44 5.47 -3.66
CA ARG A 149 -12.46 5.76 -4.67
C ARG A 149 -12.92 7.21 -4.67
N SER A 150 -12.68 7.95 -3.57
CA SER A 150 -13.00 9.37 -3.48
C SER A 150 -12.22 10.18 -4.52
N GLY A 151 -12.81 11.29 -4.99
CA GLY A 151 -12.21 12.18 -5.99
C GLY A 151 -10.97 12.95 -5.52
N LEU A 152 -10.40 12.62 -4.36
CA LEU A 152 -9.20 13.25 -3.84
C LEU A 152 -8.02 12.95 -4.77
N GLU A 153 -7.67 13.90 -5.61
CA GLU A 153 -6.45 13.87 -6.41
C GLU A 153 -5.32 14.46 -5.59
N VAL A 154 -4.33 13.64 -5.27
CA VAL A 154 -3.12 14.08 -4.56
C VAL A 154 -1.91 13.77 -5.44
N LYS A 155 -1.16 14.79 -5.79
CA LYS A 155 0.04 14.63 -6.60
C LYS A 155 1.23 14.17 -5.75
N PRO A 156 2.15 13.35 -6.32
CA PRO A 156 3.33 12.87 -5.61
C PRO A 156 4.16 13.98 -4.98
N GLU A 157 4.31 15.12 -5.69
CA GLU A 157 5.10 16.28 -5.22
C GLU A 157 4.50 16.92 -3.97
N TRP A 158 3.17 16.87 -3.82
CA TRP A 158 2.50 17.41 -2.63
C TRP A 158 2.73 16.49 -1.42
N LEU A 159 2.76 15.17 -1.65
CA LEU A 159 3.08 14.19 -0.60
C LEU A 159 4.52 14.32 -0.14
N GLU A 160 5.46 14.48 -1.07
CA GLU A 160 6.87 14.71 -0.75
C GLU A 160 7.05 15.98 0.10
N MET A 161 6.46 17.09 -0.33
CA MET A 161 6.46 18.35 0.44
C MET A 161 5.89 18.16 1.85
N LEU A 162 4.74 17.46 1.99
CA LEU A 162 4.13 17.19 3.29
C LEU A 162 5.03 16.31 4.18
N GLN A 163 5.68 15.28 3.62
CA GLN A 163 6.61 14.41 4.35
C GLN A 163 7.84 15.20 4.86
N LEU A 164 8.40 16.07 4.02
CA LEU A 164 9.51 16.93 4.41
C LEU A 164 9.11 17.92 5.51
N ALA A 165 7.93 18.49 5.41
CA ALA A 165 7.41 19.41 6.41
C ALA A 165 7.05 18.71 7.74
N SER A 166 6.51 17.48 7.68
CA SER A 166 6.08 16.73 8.85
C SER A 166 7.23 16.03 9.56
N ASN A 167 8.04 15.25 8.82
CA ASN A 167 9.01 14.34 9.42
C ASN A 167 10.37 14.98 9.69
N LYS A 168 10.71 16.03 8.92
CA LYS A 168 11.98 16.76 9.08
C LYS A 168 11.77 18.21 9.58
N GLU A 169 10.54 18.63 9.81
CA GLU A 169 10.18 19.98 10.29
C GLU A 169 10.81 21.11 9.47
N LEU A 170 10.99 20.90 8.16
CA LEU A 170 11.69 21.83 7.29
C LEU A 170 10.85 23.08 6.99
N THR A 171 11.55 24.20 6.84
CA THR A 171 10.97 25.45 6.32
C THR A 171 10.70 25.34 4.80
N ASP A 172 9.84 26.20 4.25
CA ASP A 172 9.56 26.22 2.81
C ASP A 172 10.82 26.36 1.95
N LYS A 173 11.78 27.17 2.39
CA LYS A 173 13.06 27.33 1.71
C LYS A 173 13.85 26.03 1.69
N ALA A 174 13.98 25.35 2.84
CA ALA A 174 14.70 24.08 2.93
C ALA A 174 14.01 22.96 2.14
N ILE A 175 12.67 22.94 2.11
CA ILE A 175 11.89 22.05 1.27
C ILE A 175 12.15 22.34 -0.22
N ALA A 176 12.13 23.60 -0.61
CA ALA A 176 12.38 24.02 -1.99
C ALA A 176 13.77 23.59 -2.46
N ASP A 177 14.79 23.80 -1.63
CA ASP A 177 16.17 23.37 -1.90
C ASP A 177 16.24 21.83 -2.05
N GLN A 178 15.61 21.07 -1.15
CA GLN A 178 15.64 19.60 -1.18
C GLN A 178 14.86 19.00 -2.36
N MET A 179 13.76 19.62 -2.77
CA MET A 179 12.95 19.21 -3.92
C MET A 179 13.46 19.77 -5.25
N ASN A 180 14.48 20.61 -5.23
CA ASN A 180 15.01 21.33 -6.39
C ASN A 180 13.94 22.14 -7.14
N VAL A 181 13.15 22.91 -6.39
CA VAL A 181 12.08 23.79 -6.91
C VAL A 181 12.19 25.20 -6.30
N ALA A 182 11.46 26.15 -6.86
CA ALA A 182 11.38 27.50 -6.26
C ALA A 182 10.52 27.47 -4.97
N GLU A 183 10.85 28.32 -3.99
CA GLU A 183 10.05 28.46 -2.75
C GLU A 183 8.57 28.82 -3.03
N GLY A 184 8.31 29.60 -4.09
CA GLY A 184 6.95 29.89 -4.55
C GLY A 184 6.19 28.63 -4.98
N THR A 185 6.88 27.62 -5.52
CA THR A 185 6.29 26.32 -5.88
C THR A 185 5.85 25.54 -4.63
N VAL A 186 6.67 25.56 -3.55
CA VAL A 186 6.31 24.94 -2.27
C VAL A 186 5.05 25.60 -1.68
N ARG A 187 4.97 26.95 -1.71
CA ARG A 187 3.75 27.65 -1.29
C ARG A 187 2.53 27.32 -2.14
N HIS A 188 2.72 27.08 -3.44
CA HIS A 188 1.65 26.62 -4.31
C HIS A 188 1.20 25.19 -3.96
N TYR A 189 2.13 24.28 -3.63
CA TYR A 189 1.82 22.92 -3.18
C TYR A 189 1.01 22.93 -1.88
N TRP A 190 1.39 23.78 -0.90
CA TRP A 190 0.59 23.99 0.31
C TRP A 190 -0.85 24.35 -0.01
N LYS A 191 -1.05 25.34 -0.88
CA LYS A 191 -2.40 25.77 -1.26
C LYS A 191 -3.19 24.63 -1.90
N ARG A 192 -2.57 23.91 -2.84
CA ARG A 192 -3.23 22.80 -3.54
C ARG A 192 -3.64 21.66 -2.62
N ILE A 193 -2.78 21.25 -1.69
CA ILE A 193 -3.11 20.20 -0.74
C ILE A 193 -4.16 20.66 0.28
N GLN A 194 -4.14 21.92 0.70
CA GLN A 194 -5.17 22.52 1.55
C GLN A 194 -6.53 22.50 0.85
N ASP A 195 -6.60 22.95 -0.39
CA ASP A 195 -7.82 22.91 -1.21
C ASP A 195 -8.32 21.45 -1.34
N ALA A 196 -7.45 20.51 -1.66
CA ALA A 196 -7.80 19.10 -1.82
C ALA A 196 -8.31 18.45 -0.51
N LEU A 197 -7.77 18.87 0.64
CA LEU A 197 -8.19 18.39 1.96
C LEU A 197 -9.40 19.15 2.53
N GLY A 198 -9.80 20.25 1.92
CA GLY A 198 -10.84 21.13 2.45
C GLY A 198 -10.39 21.89 3.70
N VAL A 199 -9.10 22.21 3.81
CA VAL A 199 -8.52 22.95 4.94
C VAL A 199 -8.44 24.42 4.59
N TYR A 200 -9.19 25.23 5.31
CA TYR A 200 -9.23 26.69 5.14
C TYR A 200 -8.78 27.39 6.41
N PRO A 201 -8.36 28.68 6.32
CA PRO A 201 -8.00 29.47 7.48
C PRO A 201 -9.12 29.48 8.54
N ASP A 202 -8.74 29.13 9.77
CA ASP A 202 -9.65 29.14 10.92
C ASP A 202 -8.99 29.91 12.07
N ALA A 203 -9.77 30.76 12.74
CA ALA A 203 -9.26 31.61 13.82
C ALA A 203 -8.65 30.76 14.95
N GLY A 204 -7.42 31.07 15.33
CA GLY A 204 -6.70 30.37 16.40
C GLY A 204 -6.02 29.06 16.00
N LYS A 205 -6.10 28.62 14.75
CA LYS A 205 -5.42 27.41 14.27
C LYS A 205 -4.28 27.73 13.32
N ASN A 206 -3.15 27.04 13.48
CA ASN A 206 -2.09 27.07 12.49
C ASN A 206 -2.49 26.22 11.29
N LEU A 207 -2.68 26.87 10.13
CA LEU A 207 -3.17 26.25 8.92
C LEU A 207 -2.29 25.08 8.45
N ARG A 208 -0.97 25.17 8.56
CA ARG A 208 -0.03 24.11 8.15
C ARG A 208 -0.09 22.91 9.09
N ILE A 209 -0.08 23.15 10.39
CA ILE A 209 -0.22 22.09 11.40
C ILE A 209 -1.54 21.36 11.20
N HIS A 210 -2.64 22.10 10.99
CA HIS A 210 -3.94 21.49 10.70
C HIS A 210 -3.92 20.66 9.41
N THR A 211 -3.26 21.17 8.35
CA THR A 211 -3.09 20.43 7.10
C THR A 211 -2.32 19.13 7.30
N ILE A 212 -1.19 19.16 8.04
CA ILE A 212 -0.36 17.99 8.34
C ILE A 212 -1.17 16.97 9.15
N ASN A 213 -1.84 17.38 10.21
CA ASN A 213 -2.63 16.48 11.05
C ASN A 213 -3.74 15.79 10.25
N LEU A 214 -4.47 16.55 9.42
CA LEU A 214 -5.51 15.97 8.57
C LEU A 214 -4.93 15.05 7.48
N ALA A 215 -3.74 15.38 6.95
CA ALA A 215 -3.05 14.52 6.00
C ALA A 215 -2.64 13.17 6.64
N LYS A 216 -2.17 13.19 7.89
CA LYS A 216 -1.89 11.98 8.69
C LYS A 216 -3.18 11.18 8.95
N GLU A 217 -4.25 11.83 9.40
CA GLU A 217 -5.55 11.19 9.63
C GLU A 217 -6.10 10.49 8.37
N LYS A 218 -5.90 11.11 7.20
CA LYS A 218 -6.30 10.53 5.91
C LYS A 218 -5.29 9.54 5.33
N GLY A 219 -4.16 9.29 6.00
CA GLY A 219 -3.12 8.34 5.57
C GLY A 219 -2.26 8.83 4.39
N LEU A 220 -2.27 10.12 4.09
CA LEU A 220 -1.44 10.70 3.03
C LEU A 220 0.05 10.69 3.39
N ILE A 221 0.37 10.86 4.66
CA ILE A 221 1.70 10.80 5.26
C ILE A 221 1.63 10.05 6.59
N ASP A 222 2.80 9.63 7.11
CA ASP A 222 2.95 8.96 8.41
C ASP A 222 3.03 9.97 9.56
#